data_0bcdbc169f504657d1ecb296ba40fd4d
#
_entry.id   0bcdbc169f504657d1ecb296ba40fd4d
#
_cell.length_a   1.000
_cell.length_b   1.000
_cell.length_c   1.000
_cell.angle_alpha   90.00
_cell.angle_beta   90.00
_cell.angle_gamma   90.00
#
_symmetry.space_group_name_H-M   'P 1'
#
loop_
_entity.id
_entity.type
_entity.pdbx_description
1 polymer ?
#
loop_
_entity_poly.entity_id
_entity_poly.type
_entity_poly.pdbx_seq_one_letter_code
_entity_poly.pdbx_strand_id
1 'polypeptide(L)'
;MIKKLKKITVQMLVGANMATIALMLLTGYSDRLHPVSHPLLSTIGMTFPVFVVGNVIFLIIFLLFKWTRAWIPVLGFALAFQPIRTYMPIHMTAEVPEGAIKVISYNVCGYGGNFKYEEGLETVRDYLMNEKPDIVCVQEDNDTWRHCVFREYEKFLAYNDTLQLCNSTTTFNCLGIHTRFPIIQREVIPYDTEANNGSAAWWLKVEDDTLIVINNHFESCHLNKKDRSQYKQMLKGEMDRDSLRAESKLLLVKLAEANAKRSRQIERVCEYIKEHEHYSMIVCGDFNDNPISYSIHTMSQLLTDSYVATGRGVGLSYNQKGFFFRIDHLFCSSDIQPFNCKIDDKMDASDHYPLICWLKIDRKQ
;
A
#
# COMPACT_ATOMS: atom_id res chain seq x y z
N MET A 1 40.54 13.07 33.29
CA MET A 1 39.20 12.53 33.51
C MET A 1 38.23 12.91 32.36
N ILE A 2 38.02 14.20 32.07
CA ILE A 2 37.06 14.69 31.02
C ILE A 2 37.36 14.12 29.62
N LYS A 3 38.64 14.11 29.18
CA LYS A 3 39.01 13.53 27.85
C LYS A 3 38.65 12.03 27.72
N LYS A 4 38.84 11.25 28.80
CA LYS A 4 38.48 9.82 28.82
C LYS A 4 36.97 9.63 28.78
N LEU A 5 36.22 10.43 29.54
CA LEU A 5 34.75 10.41 29.52
C LEU A 5 34.20 10.76 28.12
N LYS A 6 34.68 11.83 27.48
CA LYS A 6 34.31 12.23 26.13
C LYS A 6 34.60 11.12 25.10
N LYS A 7 35.73 10.41 25.22
CA LYS A 7 36.05 9.27 24.35
C LYS A 7 35.06 8.12 24.53
N ILE A 8 34.72 7.77 25.78
CA ILE A 8 33.74 6.70 26.09
C ILE A 8 32.36 7.06 25.53
N THR A 9 31.88 8.30 25.77
CA THR A 9 30.59 8.75 25.23
C THR A 9 30.51 8.62 23.70
N VAL A 10 31.55 9.04 22.98
CA VAL A 10 31.60 8.90 21.51
C VAL A 10 31.58 7.46 21.09
N GLN A 11 32.29 6.54 21.78
CA GLN A 11 32.27 5.10 21.48
C GLN A 11 30.88 4.50 21.72
N MET A 12 30.20 4.89 22.80
CA MET A 12 28.83 4.45 23.09
C MET A 12 27.84 4.92 21.99
N LEU A 13 27.93 6.19 21.55
CA LEU A 13 27.12 6.73 20.47
C LEU A 13 27.38 6.00 19.14
N VAL A 14 28.62 5.67 18.83
CA VAL A 14 28.97 4.87 17.64
C VAL A 14 28.37 3.48 17.74
N GLY A 15 28.51 2.81 18.89
CA GLY A 15 27.92 1.47 19.09
C GLY A 15 26.39 1.48 18.97
N ALA A 16 25.71 2.49 19.56
CA ALA A 16 24.27 2.67 19.46
C ALA A 16 23.83 2.90 18.00
N ASN A 17 24.56 3.77 17.25
CA ASN A 17 24.25 3.99 15.84
C ASN A 17 24.45 2.72 14.99
N MET A 18 25.52 1.94 15.23
CA MET A 18 25.72 0.67 14.52
C MET A 18 24.59 -0.33 14.79
N ALA A 19 24.08 -0.39 16.03
CA ALA A 19 22.91 -1.19 16.37
C ALA A 19 21.65 -0.69 15.64
N THR A 20 21.44 0.63 15.58
CA THR A 20 20.34 1.24 14.82
C THR A 20 20.43 0.90 13.33
N ILE A 21 21.62 0.96 12.73
CA ILE A 21 21.83 0.58 11.32
C ILE A 21 21.54 -0.91 11.11
N ALA A 22 22.01 -1.78 12.00
CA ALA A 22 21.74 -3.21 11.90
C ALA A 22 20.23 -3.51 11.96
N LEU A 23 19.49 -2.84 12.87
CA LEU A 23 18.03 -2.97 12.95
C LEU A 23 17.33 -2.35 11.73
N MET A 24 17.82 -1.22 11.21
CA MET A 24 17.31 -0.62 9.98
C MET A 24 17.45 -1.57 8.79
N LEU A 25 18.59 -2.24 8.64
CA LEU A 25 18.80 -3.22 7.57
C LEU A 25 17.95 -4.47 7.79
N LEU A 26 17.88 -4.99 9.01
CA LEU A 26 17.07 -6.16 9.33
C LEU A 26 15.58 -5.91 9.00
N THR A 27 15.06 -4.76 9.40
CA THR A 27 13.65 -4.40 9.14
C THR A 27 13.40 -4.02 7.68
N GLY A 28 14.36 -3.33 7.04
CA GLY A 28 14.26 -2.90 5.65
C GLY A 28 14.31 -4.03 4.62
N TYR A 29 14.93 -5.16 4.97
CA TYR A 29 15.04 -6.35 4.12
C TYR A 29 14.24 -7.55 4.63
N SER A 30 13.34 -7.33 5.60
CA SER A 30 12.44 -8.36 6.12
C SER A 30 11.34 -8.78 5.14
N ASP A 31 11.10 -7.98 4.10
CA ASP A 31 10.21 -8.24 2.98
C ASP A 31 10.52 -9.53 2.20
N ARG A 32 11.74 -10.06 2.35
CA ARG A 32 12.20 -11.30 1.73
C ARG A 32 11.88 -12.56 2.55
N LEU A 33 11.38 -12.39 3.77
CA LEU A 33 11.07 -13.48 4.67
C LEU A 33 9.64 -13.96 4.45
N HIS A 34 9.49 -15.22 4.05
CA HIS A 34 8.17 -15.83 3.83
C HIS A 34 7.38 -15.89 5.15
N PRO A 35 6.16 -15.31 5.22
CA PRO A 35 5.40 -15.16 6.46
C PRO A 35 5.00 -16.48 7.13
N VAL A 36 4.73 -17.54 6.37
CA VAL A 36 4.40 -18.86 6.94
C VAL A 36 5.61 -19.47 7.66
N SER A 37 6.83 -19.30 7.11
CA SER A 37 8.06 -19.83 7.71
C SER A 37 8.61 -18.94 8.84
N HIS A 38 8.38 -17.63 8.74
CA HIS A 38 8.92 -16.62 9.66
C HIS A 38 7.85 -15.62 10.11
N PRO A 39 6.76 -16.05 10.77
CA PRO A 39 5.58 -15.23 11.00
C PRO A 39 5.86 -13.93 11.75
N LEU A 40 6.64 -13.96 12.83
CA LEU A 40 6.96 -12.76 13.59
C LEU A 40 7.96 -11.83 12.85
N LEU A 41 8.97 -12.41 12.19
CA LEU A 41 9.97 -11.63 11.48
C LEU A 41 9.41 -10.94 10.23
N SER A 42 8.38 -11.50 9.60
CA SER A 42 7.71 -10.86 8.47
C SER A 42 6.93 -9.59 8.84
N THR A 43 6.64 -9.37 10.14
CA THR A 43 5.93 -8.17 10.61
C THR A 43 6.84 -6.99 10.92
N ILE A 44 8.15 -7.23 11.10
CA ILE A 44 9.07 -6.18 11.58
C ILE A 44 9.32 -5.07 10.55
N GLY A 45 9.03 -5.28 9.26
CA GLY A 45 9.12 -4.27 8.20
C GLY A 45 8.33 -3.01 8.52
N MET A 46 7.21 -3.12 9.24
CA MET A 46 6.42 -1.99 9.73
C MET A 46 7.21 -1.03 10.64
N THR A 47 8.26 -1.51 11.29
CA THR A 47 9.11 -0.69 12.19
C THR A 47 10.27 0.00 11.46
N PHE A 48 10.49 -0.30 10.18
CA PHE A 48 11.57 0.26 9.38
C PHE A 48 11.69 1.79 9.47
N PRO A 49 10.61 2.58 9.37
CA PRO A 49 10.70 4.05 9.45
C PRO A 49 11.28 4.56 10.76
N VAL A 50 11.05 3.85 11.87
CA VAL A 50 11.57 4.23 13.20
C VAL A 50 13.10 4.21 13.19
N PHE A 51 13.71 3.19 12.58
CA PHE A 51 15.16 3.06 12.49
C PHE A 51 15.77 4.01 11.46
N VAL A 52 15.05 4.37 10.40
CA VAL A 52 15.43 5.43 9.46
C VAL A 52 15.52 6.77 10.21
N VAL A 53 14.48 7.14 10.97
CA VAL A 53 14.47 8.36 11.79
C VAL A 53 15.58 8.32 12.84
N GLY A 54 15.78 7.18 13.51
CA GLY A 54 16.88 6.99 14.46
C GLY A 54 18.25 7.24 13.81
N ASN A 55 18.48 6.74 12.61
CA ASN A 55 19.72 6.96 11.89
C ASN A 55 19.91 8.43 11.46
N VAL A 56 18.82 9.14 11.08
CA VAL A 56 18.85 10.61 10.84
C VAL A 56 19.28 11.36 12.11
N ILE A 57 18.72 10.99 13.27
CA ILE A 57 19.08 11.61 14.55
C ILE A 57 20.59 11.41 14.84
N PHE A 58 21.13 10.22 14.64
CA PHE A 58 22.57 9.97 14.79
C PHE A 58 23.41 10.78 13.80
N LEU A 59 22.96 10.94 12.56
CA LEU A 59 23.64 11.77 11.57
C LEU A 59 23.73 13.22 12.07
N ILE A 60 22.63 13.79 12.56
CA ILE A 60 22.58 15.15 13.11
C ILE A 60 23.53 15.27 14.32
N ILE A 61 23.46 14.32 15.27
CA ILE A 61 24.34 14.32 16.44
C ILE A 61 25.82 14.29 16.03
N PHE A 62 26.20 13.44 15.09
CA PHE A 62 27.59 13.38 14.64
C PHE A 62 28.03 14.63 13.88
N LEU A 63 27.18 15.21 13.04
CA LEU A 63 27.47 16.45 12.34
C LEU A 63 27.74 17.61 13.34
N LEU A 64 26.94 17.71 14.41
CA LEU A 64 27.07 18.78 15.41
C LEU A 64 28.26 18.59 16.37
N PHE A 65 28.50 17.35 16.82
CA PHE A 65 29.43 17.07 17.91
C PHE A 65 30.69 16.32 17.51
N LYS A 66 30.67 15.55 16.42
CA LYS A 66 31.81 14.73 15.98
C LYS A 66 31.72 14.41 14.47
N TRP A 67 31.78 15.43 13.63
CA TRP A 67 31.61 15.33 12.18
C TRP A 67 32.45 14.24 11.52
N THR A 68 33.63 13.89 12.06
CA THR A 68 34.48 12.78 11.58
C THR A 68 33.84 11.40 11.72
N ARG A 69 32.67 11.28 12.35
CA ARG A 69 31.89 10.04 12.49
C ARG A 69 30.58 10.05 11.69
N ALA A 70 30.25 11.17 11.06
CA ALA A 70 29.03 11.31 10.25
C ALA A 70 28.96 10.33 9.07
N TRP A 71 30.09 9.83 8.59
CA TRP A 71 30.12 8.81 7.55
C TRP A 71 29.43 7.48 7.96
N ILE A 72 29.33 7.16 9.27
CA ILE A 72 28.72 5.92 9.75
C ILE A 72 27.21 5.87 9.42
N PRO A 73 26.39 6.85 9.85
CA PRO A 73 24.97 6.86 9.45
C PRO A 73 24.79 7.07 7.94
N VAL A 74 25.69 7.78 7.24
CA VAL A 74 25.66 7.90 5.77
C VAL A 74 25.83 6.52 5.11
N LEU A 75 26.78 5.72 5.59
CA LEU A 75 26.94 4.33 5.13
C LEU A 75 25.69 3.50 5.40
N GLY A 76 25.06 3.68 6.58
CA GLY A 76 23.77 3.05 6.90
C GLY A 76 22.69 3.38 5.87
N PHE A 77 22.56 4.65 5.47
CA PHE A 77 21.62 5.04 4.41
C PHE A 77 21.98 4.47 3.04
N ALA A 78 23.26 4.41 2.69
CA ALA A 78 23.71 3.81 1.44
C ALA A 78 23.36 2.31 1.38
N LEU A 79 23.54 1.57 2.47
CA LEU A 79 23.20 0.16 2.56
C LEU A 79 21.67 -0.08 2.56
N ALA A 80 20.88 0.83 3.14
CA ALA A 80 19.42 0.78 3.17
C ALA A 80 18.76 1.55 2.00
N PHE A 81 19.53 1.94 0.97
CA PHE A 81 19.03 2.80 -0.12
C PHE A 81 17.77 2.22 -0.79
N GLN A 82 17.77 0.92 -1.09
CA GLN A 82 16.62 0.29 -1.76
C GLN A 82 15.36 0.30 -0.88
N PRO A 83 15.33 -0.19 0.37
CA PRO A 83 14.13 -0.10 1.21
C PRO A 83 13.72 1.35 1.52
N ILE A 84 14.65 2.30 1.63
CA ILE A 84 14.31 3.72 1.78
C ILE A 84 13.57 4.22 0.53
N ARG A 85 14.08 3.93 -0.65
CA ARG A 85 13.44 4.30 -1.93
C ARG A 85 12.06 3.65 -2.09
N THR A 86 11.91 2.38 -1.70
CA THR A 86 10.62 1.68 -1.73
C THR A 86 9.61 2.33 -0.77
N TYR A 87 10.06 2.69 0.43
CA TYR A 87 9.18 3.28 1.45
C TYR A 87 8.83 4.74 1.14
N MET A 88 9.83 5.53 0.72
CA MET A 88 9.72 6.97 0.49
C MET A 88 10.44 7.37 -0.80
N PRO A 89 9.85 7.08 -1.98
CA PRO A 89 10.41 7.51 -3.25
C PRO A 89 10.42 9.04 -3.36
N ILE A 90 11.34 9.57 -4.18
CA ILE A 90 11.48 11.01 -4.42
C ILE A 90 11.57 11.23 -5.93
N HIS A 91 10.42 11.48 -6.55
CA HIS A 91 10.34 11.82 -7.96
C HIS A 91 9.75 13.22 -8.15
N MET A 92 10.15 13.89 -9.22
CA MET A 92 9.53 15.14 -9.64
C MET A 92 8.36 14.82 -10.56
N THR A 93 7.35 15.69 -10.54
CA THR A 93 6.22 15.60 -11.47
C THR A 93 6.73 15.66 -12.91
N ALA A 94 6.34 14.71 -13.72
CA ALA A 94 6.65 14.64 -15.14
C ALA A 94 5.43 15.07 -15.97
N GLU A 95 5.68 15.48 -17.20
CA GLU A 95 4.60 15.70 -18.17
C GLU A 95 3.95 14.36 -18.52
N VAL A 96 2.62 14.33 -18.46
CA VAL A 96 1.86 13.12 -18.79
C VAL A 96 1.71 13.06 -20.31
N PRO A 97 2.18 11.99 -20.96
CA PRO A 97 2.09 11.88 -22.42
C PRO A 97 0.65 11.75 -22.90
N GLU A 98 0.40 12.22 -24.12
CA GLU A 98 -0.90 12.07 -24.76
C GLU A 98 -1.29 10.60 -24.90
N GLY A 99 -2.58 10.28 -24.64
CA GLY A 99 -3.12 8.95 -24.68
C GLY A 99 -2.70 8.09 -23.48
N ALA A 100 -2.16 8.67 -22.39
CA ALA A 100 -2.02 7.98 -21.13
C ALA A 100 -3.39 7.73 -20.48
N ILE A 101 -3.55 6.56 -19.88
CA ILE A 101 -4.79 6.12 -19.20
C ILE A 101 -4.70 6.55 -17.74
N LYS A 102 -5.67 7.30 -17.25
CA LYS A 102 -5.78 7.69 -15.85
C LYS A 102 -6.52 6.62 -15.05
N VAL A 103 -5.84 6.01 -14.09
CA VAL A 103 -6.38 4.96 -13.23
C VAL A 103 -6.52 5.48 -11.81
N ILE A 104 -7.66 5.21 -11.18
CA ILE A 104 -7.90 5.43 -9.75
C ILE A 104 -8.18 4.08 -9.09
N SER A 105 -7.46 3.77 -8.00
CA SER A 105 -7.79 2.68 -7.09
C SER A 105 -8.24 3.27 -5.76
N TYR A 106 -9.41 2.84 -5.26
CA TYR A 106 -9.99 3.46 -4.08
C TYR A 106 -10.83 2.47 -3.26
N ASN A 107 -10.37 2.17 -2.04
CA ASN A 107 -11.23 1.53 -1.06
C ASN A 107 -12.21 2.57 -0.51
N VAL A 108 -13.50 2.42 -0.86
CA VAL A 108 -14.55 3.42 -0.58
C VAL A 108 -15.26 3.20 0.75
N CYS A 109 -14.91 2.14 1.48
CA CYS A 109 -15.52 1.79 2.78
C CYS A 109 -17.06 1.91 2.74
N GLY A 110 -17.70 1.36 1.71
CA GLY A 110 -19.13 1.43 1.47
C GLY A 110 -19.68 2.83 1.21
N TYR A 111 -18.86 3.78 0.81
CA TYR A 111 -19.18 5.19 0.55
C TYR A 111 -19.60 6.01 1.79
N GLY A 112 -19.33 5.53 3.00
CA GLY A 112 -19.76 6.21 4.21
C GLY A 112 -18.75 6.21 5.36
N GLY A 113 -17.50 5.79 5.11
CA GLY A 113 -16.50 5.51 6.13
C GLY A 113 -16.28 6.60 7.19
N ASN A 114 -16.06 7.84 6.76
CA ASN A 114 -15.78 8.98 7.66
C ASN A 114 -16.93 9.99 7.75
N PHE A 115 -17.95 9.90 6.89
CA PHE A 115 -19.08 10.82 6.80
C PHE A 115 -20.40 10.15 7.14
N LYS A 116 -21.46 10.96 7.28
CA LYS A 116 -22.82 10.45 7.16
C LYS A 116 -23.01 9.95 5.72
N TYR A 117 -23.69 8.87 5.58
CA TYR A 117 -23.79 8.04 4.39
C TYR A 117 -24.07 8.79 3.07
N GLU A 118 -25.04 9.68 3.05
CA GLU A 118 -25.44 10.45 1.86
C GLU A 118 -24.36 11.46 1.44
N GLU A 119 -23.72 12.10 2.41
CA GLU A 119 -22.65 13.08 2.21
C GLU A 119 -21.39 12.43 1.63
N GLY A 120 -21.04 11.21 2.08
CA GLY A 120 -19.91 10.45 1.56
C GLY A 120 -20.10 10.05 0.11
N LEU A 121 -21.31 9.65 -0.28
CA LEU A 121 -21.67 9.31 -1.66
C LEU A 121 -21.49 10.48 -2.61
N GLU A 122 -22.06 11.64 -2.27
CA GLU A 122 -21.95 12.85 -3.08
C GLU A 122 -20.50 13.29 -3.20
N THR A 123 -19.75 13.22 -2.11
CA THR A 123 -18.33 13.60 -2.09
C THR A 123 -17.49 12.69 -3.01
N VAL A 124 -17.67 11.37 -2.96
CA VAL A 124 -16.97 10.43 -3.86
C VAL A 124 -17.37 10.67 -5.31
N ARG A 125 -18.66 10.83 -5.57
CA ARG A 125 -19.17 11.14 -6.92
C ARG A 125 -18.49 12.38 -7.47
N ASP A 126 -18.60 13.51 -6.78
CA ASP A 126 -18.11 14.81 -7.25
C ASP A 126 -16.58 14.78 -7.44
N TYR A 127 -15.88 14.09 -6.57
CA TYR A 127 -14.44 13.87 -6.69
C TYR A 127 -14.09 13.14 -7.99
N LEU A 128 -14.70 11.99 -8.23
CA LEU A 128 -14.46 11.23 -9.45
C LEU A 128 -14.85 12.02 -10.70
N MET A 129 -15.98 12.80 -10.69
CA MET A 129 -16.39 13.68 -11.78
C MET A 129 -15.32 14.74 -12.10
N ASN A 130 -14.68 15.29 -11.09
CA ASN A 130 -13.63 16.30 -11.26
C ASN A 130 -12.32 15.66 -11.77
N GLU A 131 -11.98 14.47 -11.27
CA GLU A 131 -10.74 13.76 -11.64
C GLU A 131 -10.80 13.14 -13.05
N LYS A 132 -11.98 12.83 -13.58
CA LYS A 132 -12.21 12.26 -14.93
C LYS A 132 -11.28 11.07 -15.24
N PRO A 133 -11.30 9.99 -14.44
CA PRO A 133 -10.48 8.82 -14.71
C PRO A 133 -10.98 8.04 -15.93
N ASP A 134 -10.08 7.25 -16.51
CA ASP A 134 -10.42 6.29 -17.58
C ASP A 134 -10.80 4.93 -17.01
N ILE A 135 -10.23 4.58 -15.85
CA ILE A 135 -10.49 3.35 -15.10
C ILE A 135 -10.58 3.67 -13.61
N VAL A 136 -11.60 3.19 -12.93
CA VAL A 136 -11.74 3.22 -11.47
C VAL A 136 -11.89 1.80 -10.96
N CYS A 137 -10.99 1.39 -10.07
CA CYS A 137 -11.08 0.14 -9.32
C CYS A 137 -11.50 0.47 -7.88
N VAL A 138 -12.62 -0.09 -7.44
CA VAL A 138 -13.16 0.15 -6.10
C VAL A 138 -13.08 -1.12 -5.25
N GLN A 139 -12.75 -0.97 -3.98
CA GLN A 139 -12.79 -2.01 -2.96
C GLN A 139 -13.80 -1.60 -1.88
N GLU A 140 -14.35 -2.58 -1.17
CA GLU A 140 -15.45 -2.38 -0.22
C GLU A 140 -16.63 -1.62 -0.85
N ASP A 141 -16.89 -1.88 -2.12
CA ASP A 141 -18.03 -1.32 -2.85
C ASP A 141 -19.35 -1.82 -2.25
N ASN A 142 -20.34 -0.95 -2.26
CA ASN A 142 -21.70 -1.27 -1.85
C ASN A 142 -22.62 -1.24 -3.08
N ASP A 143 -23.06 -2.41 -3.50
CA ASP A 143 -23.90 -2.58 -4.70
C ASP A 143 -25.17 -1.69 -4.69
N THR A 144 -25.78 -1.50 -3.52
CA THR A 144 -26.98 -0.66 -3.36
C THR A 144 -26.72 0.82 -3.69
N TRP A 145 -25.53 1.30 -3.36
CA TRP A 145 -25.18 2.73 -3.48
C TRP A 145 -24.37 3.04 -4.74
N ARG A 146 -23.73 2.04 -5.31
CA ARG A 146 -23.00 2.16 -6.57
C ARG A 146 -23.82 2.84 -7.67
N HIS A 147 -25.08 2.43 -7.84
CA HIS A 147 -25.96 3.01 -8.83
C HIS A 147 -26.20 4.52 -8.62
N CYS A 148 -26.19 4.99 -7.37
CA CYS A 148 -26.33 6.41 -7.07
C CYS A 148 -25.07 7.21 -7.43
N VAL A 149 -23.87 6.66 -7.17
CA VAL A 149 -22.59 7.30 -7.46
C VAL A 149 -22.32 7.33 -8.96
N PHE A 150 -22.47 6.20 -9.65
CA PHE A 150 -22.01 6.05 -11.03
C PHE A 150 -23.06 6.33 -12.09
N ARG A 151 -24.32 6.58 -11.73
CA ARG A 151 -25.40 6.87 -12.67
C ARG A 151 -25.14 8.07 -13.60
N GLU A 152 -24.45 9.10 -13.11
CA GLU A 152 -24.05 10.26 -13.91
C GLU A 152 -22.77 10.01 -14.72
N TYR A 153 -22.02 8.97 -14.35
CA TYR A 153 -20.78 8.55 -15.02
C TYR A 153 -20.98 7.70 -16.26
N GLU A 154 -22.15 7.12 -16.45
CA GLU A 154 -22.44 6.25 -17.60
C GLU A 154 -22.09 6.88 -18.95
N LYS A 155 -21.93 8.21 -18.98
CA LYS A 155 -21.46 8.94 -20.15
C LYS A 155 -19.93 8.88 -20.35
N PHE A 156 -19.15 8.67 -19.28
CA PHE A 156 -17.68 8.68 -19.30
C PHE A 156 -17.11 7.29 -19.06
N LEU A 157 -17.68 6.59 -18.10
CA LEU A 157 -17.31 5.22 -17.70
C LEU A 157 -18.46 4.29 -18.14
N ALA A 158 -18.57 4.10 -19.45
CA ALA A 158 -19.71 3.43 -20.09
C ALA A 158 -19.83 1.97 -19.69
N TYR A 159 -18.77 1.36 -19.17
CA TYR A 159 -18.72 -0.04 -18.79
C TYR A 159 -18.43 -0.18 -17.31
N ASN A 160 -19.17 -1.03 -16.64
CA ASN A 160 -18.95 -1.34 -15.22
C ASN A 160 -19.28 -2.79 -14.94
N ASP A 161 -18.61 -3.35 -13.95
CA ASP A 161 -18.88 -4.68 -13.45
C ASP A 161 -18.48 -4.79 -11.97
N THR A 162 -19.18 -5.63 -11.23
CA THR A 162 -18.95 -5.79 -9.80
C THR A 162 -18.99 -7.26 -9.42
N LEU A 163 -18.01 -7.69 -8.64
CA LEU A 163 -17.92 -9.00 -8.03
C LEU A 163 -18.30 -8.91 -6.55
N GLN A 164 -19.35 -9.60 -6.14
CA GLN A 164 -19.64 -9.79 -4.73
C GLN A 164 -18.74 -10.89 -4.16
N LEU A 165 -17.97 -10.57 -3.11
CA LEU A 165 -16.91 -11.43 -2.61
C LEU A 165 -17.37 -12.54 -1.67
N CYS A 166 -18.58 -12.47 -1.08
CA CYS A 166 -19.12 -13.56 -0.30
C CYS A 166 -20.65 -13.52 -0.15
N ASN A 167 -21.23 -14.65 0.32
CA ASN A 167 -22.66 -14.78 0.64
C ASN A 167 -23.06 -14.09 1.96
N SER A 168 -22.31 -13.09 2.40
CA SER A 168 -22.57 -12.35 3.62
C SER A 168 -23.76 -11.40 3.43
N THR A 169 -24.60 -11.31 4.45
CA THR A 169 -25.67 -10.31 4.52
C THR A 169 -25.20 -8.89 4.80
N THR A 170 -23.89 -8.67 4.91
CA THR A 170 -23.28 -7.35 5.07
C THR A 170 -22.98 -6.74 3.71
N THR A 171 -23.38 -5.51 3.51
CA THR A 171 -23.49 -4.82 2.21
C THR A 171 -22.17 -4.23 1.66
N PHE A 172 -21.02 -4.45 2.29
CA PHE A 172 -19.76 -3.74 1.97
C PHE A 172 -18.64 -4.67 1.47
N ASN A 173 -18.93 -5.56 0.51
CA ASN A 173 -18.00 -6.64 0.19
C ASN A 173 -17.88 -6.90 -1.30
N CYS A 174 -17.83 -5.83 -2.09
CA CYS A 174 -17.68 -5.96 -3.52
C CYS A 174 -16.37 -5.38 -4.01
N LEU A 175 -15.81 -6.00 -5.04
CA LEU A 175 -14.81 -5.40 -5.92
C LEU A 175 -15.53 -4.87 -7.15
N GLY A 176 -15.28 -3.63 -7.51
CA GLY A 176 -15.87 -3.00 -8.69
C GLY A 176 -14.83 -2.47 -9.66
N ILE A 177 -15.20 -2.44 -10.94
CA ILE A 177 -14.51 -1.70 -11.97
C ILE A 177 -15.50 -0.81 -12.72
N HIS A 178 -15.10 0.44 -12.97
CA HIS A 178 -15.79 1.35 -13.84
C HIS A 178 -14.79 1.91 -14.85
N THR A 179 -15.11 1.82 -16.14
CA THR A 179 -14.15 2.12 -17.19
C THR A 179 -14.81 2.64 -18.46
N ARG A 180 -14.09 3.44 -19.22
CA ARG A 180 -14.52 3.84 -20.57
C ARG A 180 -14.29 2.75 -21.62
N PHE A 181 -13.54 1.71 -21.29
CA PHE A 181 -13.18 0.63 -22.20
C PHE A 181 -14.16 -0.52 -22.09
N PRO A 182 -14.57 -1.16 -23.22
CA PRO A 182 -15.41 -2.34 -23.18
C PRO A 182 -14.80 -3.47 -22.33
N ILE A 183 -15.60 -4.04 -21.43
CA ILE A 183 -15.24 -5.21 -20.64
C ILE A 183 -15.55 -6.45 -21.49
N ILE A 184 -14.52 -7.23 -21.81
CA ILE A 184 -14.64 -8.45 -22.62
C ILE A 184 -15.01 -9.63 -21.72
N GLN A 185 -14.34 -9.73 -20.57
CA GLN A 185 -14.42 -10.88 -19.68
C GLN A 185 -14.07 -10.47 -18.26
N ARG A 186 -14.57 -11.24 -17.29
CA ARG A 186 -14.13 -11.21 -15.90
C ARG A 186 -13.74 -12.60 -15.46
N GLU A 187 -12.65 -12.70 -14.72
CA GLU A 187 -12.18 -13.91 -14.06
C GLU A 187 -11.97 -13.67 -12.57
N VAL A 188 -12.47 -14.58 -11.74
CA VAL A 188 -12.18 -14.58 -10.30
C VAL A 188 -10.88 -15.33 -10.08
N ILE A 189 -9.94 -14.76 -9.33
CA ILE A 189 -8.70 -15.45 -8.97
C ILE A 189 -8.98 -16.18 -7.64
N PRO A 190 -9.17 -17.50 -7.66
CA PRO A 190 -9.60 -18.24 -6.48
C PRO A 190 -8.46 -18.46 -5.50
N TYR A 191 -8.72 -18.21 -4.24
CA TYR A 191 -7.87 -18.60 -3.09
C TYR A 191 -8.73 -18.72 -1.83
N ASP A 192 -8.20 -19.44 -0.82
CA ASP A 192 -8.91 -19.59 0.44
C ASP A 192 -8.94 -18.27 1.20
N THR A 193 -10.13 -17.84 1.58
CA THR A 193 -10.36 -16.66 2.40
C THR A 193 -11.55 -16.89 3.33
N GLU A 194 -11.40 -16.47 4.58
CA GLU A 194 -12.48 -16.53 5.59
C GLU A 194 -13.30 -15.24 5.63
N ALA A 195 -12.82 -14.19 4.97
CA ALA A 195 -13.38 -12.85 5.05
C ALA A 195 -13.80 -12.32 3.67
N ASN A 196 -14.24 -11.09 3.65
CA ASN A 196 -14.72 -10.36 2.48
C ASN A 196 -13.58 -9.89 1.58
N ASN A 197 -12.61 -10.76 1.33
CA ASN A 197 -11.42 -10.50 0.55
C ASN A 197 -11.50 -11.25 -0.78
N GLY A 198 -10.83 -10.76 -1.80
CA GLY A 198 -10.82 -11.38 -3.09
C GLY A 198 -9.97 -10.65 -4.11
N SER A 199 -9.77 -11.31 -5.24
CA SER A 199 -9.12 -10.74 -6.42
C SER A 199 -9.90 -11.12 -7.67
N ALA A 200 -10.05 -10.16 -8.57
CA ALA A 200 -10.67 -10.41 -9.86
C ALA A 200 -9.89 -9.68 -10.97
N ALA A 201 -9.80 -10.33 -12.10
CA ALA A 201 -9.23 -9.80 -13.32
C ALA A 201 -10.34 -9.43 -14.30
N TRP A 202 -10.34 -8.19 -14.79
CA TRP A 202 -11.19 -7.73 -15.87
C TRP A 202 -10.36 -7.53 -17.13
N TRP A 203 -10.81 -8.10 -18.21
CA TRP A 203 -10.20 -8.00 -19.52
C TRP A 203 -10.88 -6.87 -20.29
N LEU A 204 -10.12 -5.83 -20.59
CA LEU A 204 -10.63 -4.64 -21.24
C LEU A 204 -10.15 -4.58 -22.69
N LYS A 205 -11.02 -4.16 -23.60
CA LYS A 205 -10.64 -3.84 -24.97
C LYS A 205 -10.14 -2.40 -25.04
N VAL A 206 -8.84 -2.21 -25.21
CA VAL A 206 -8.20 -0.89 -25.35
C VAL A 206 -7.69 -0.76 -26.78
N GLU A 207 -8.43 -0.03 -27.62
CA GLU A 207 -8.20 0.05 -29.06
C GLU A 207 -8.21 -1.36 -29.70
N ASP A 208 -7.07 -1.83 -30.24
CA ASP A 208 -6.98 -3.17 -30.84
C ASP A 208 -6.39 -4.22 -29.88
N ASP A 209 -5.91 -3.81 -28.71
CA ASP A 209 -5.26 -4.67 -27.73
C ASP A 209 -6.19 -5.02 -26.54
N THR A 210 -5.74 -5.99 -25.77
CA THR A 210 -6.36 -6.39 -24.50
C THR A 210 -5.51 -5.95 -23.33
N LEU A 211 -6.15 -5.25 -22.39
CA LEU A 211 -5.56 -4.86 -21.10
C LEU A 211 -6.22 -5.64 -19.97
N ILE A 212 -5.45 -6.34 -19.16
CA ILE A 212 -5.96 -7.01 -17.96
C ILE A 212 -5.83 -6.04 -16.77
N VAL A 213 -6.93 -5.81 -16.06
CA VAL A 213 -6.96 -5.02 -14.83
C VAL A 213 -7.33 -5.94 -13.68
N ILE A 214 -6.40 -6.14 -12.74
CA ILE A 214 -6.62 -6.96 -11.54
C ILE A 214 -6.86 -6.03 -10.37
N ASN A 215 -8.06 -6.12 -9.79
CA ASN A 215 -8.44 -5.40 -8.58
C ASN A 215 -8.42 -6.38 -7.39
N ASN A 216 -7.75 -5.97 -6.31
CA ASN A 216 -7.51 -6.82 -5.15
C ASN A 216 -8.03 -6.16 -3.87
N HIS A 217 -8.56 -6.97 -2.97
CA HIS A 217 -8.74 -6.65 -1.56
C HIS A 217 -8.24 -7.84 -0.76
N PHE A 218 -7.00 -7.75 -0.25
CA PHE A 218 -6.36 -8.83 0.50
C PHE A 218 -6.72 -8.81 1.98
N GLU A 219 -6.39 -9.92 2.67
CA GLU A 219 -6.68 -10.12 4.08
C GLU A 219 -6.25 -8.95 4.95
N SER A 220 -7.17 -8.39 5.70
CA SER A 220 -6.89 -7.32 6.66
C SER A 220 -6.30 -7.87 7.96
N CYS A 221 -5.73 -6.99 8.79
CA CYS A 221 -5.23 -7.37 10.11
C CYS A 221 -6.35 -7.57 11.13
N HIS A 222 -7.62 -7.42 10.76
CA HIS A 222 -8.82 -7.54 11.60
C HIS A 222 -8.72 -6.83 12.96
N LEU A 223 -8.10 -5.62 12.96
CA LEU A 223 -7.99 -4.82 14.18
C LEU A 223 -9.34 -4.23 14.55
N ASN A 224 -9.93 -4.75 15.61
CA ASN A 224 -11.19 -4.23 16.13
C ASN A 224 -11.00 -2.88 16.85
N LYS A 225 -12.10 -2.24 17.27
CA LYS A 225 -12.05 -0.93 17.95
C LYS A 225 -11.19 -0.94 19.22
N LYS A 226 -11.18 -2.06 19.96
CA LYS A 226 -10.36 -2.25 21.16
C LYS A 226 -8.88 -2.30 20.79
N ASP A 227 -8.50 -3.11 19.80
CA ASP A 227 -7.12 -3.21 19.31
C ASP A 227 -6.57 -1.85 18.86
N ARG A 228 -7.38 -1.11 18.10
CA ARG A 228 -7.02 0.25 17.62
C ARG A 228 -6.86 1.24 18.79
N SER A 229 -7.71 1.16 19.81
CA SER A 229 -7.61 1.99 21.02
C SER A 229 -6.35 1.66 21.82
N GLN A 230 -6.07 0.39 22.02
CA GLN A 230 -4.88 -0.09 22.72
C GLN A 230 -3.59 0.32 21.99
N TYR A 231 -3.54 0.17 20.68
CA TYR A 231 -2.42 0.64 19.85
C TYR A 231 -2.17 2.16 20.05
N LYS A 232 -3.24 2.97 20.06
CA LYS A 232 -3.13 4.41 20.32
C LYS A 232 -2.60 4.72 21.73
N GLN A 233 -3.02 3.97 22.74
CA GLN A 233 -2.50 4.11 24.12
C GLN A 233 -1.03 3.70 24.21
N MET A 234 -0.62 2.64 23.49
CA MET A 234 0.78 2.23 23.36
C MET A 234 1.65 3.35 22.78
N LEU A 235 1.21 3.97 21.68
CA LEU A 235 1.93 5.09 21.05
C LEU A 235 2.07 6.31 21.98
N LYS A 236 1.09 6.56 22.84
CA LYS A 236 1.09 7.66 23.81
C LYS A 236 1.88 7.35 25.09
N GLY A 237 2.31 6.10 25.29
CA GLY A 237 2.95 5.65 26.53
C GLY A 237 2.00 5.64 27.74
N GLU A 238 0.69 5.49 27.52
CA GLU A 238 -0.36 5.53 28.56
C GLU A 238 -0.62 4.15 29.20
N MET A 239 0.14 3.12 28.82
CA MET A 239 -0.01 1.75 29.33
C MET A 239 1.06 1.39 30.35
N ASP A 240 0.66 0.62 31.38
CA ASP A 240 1.64 -0.01 32.26
C ASP A 240 2.46 -1.10 31.53
N ARG A 241 3.57 -1.50 32.13
CA ARG A 241 4.54 -2.39 31.47
C ARG A 241 4.01 -3.77 31.14
N ASP A 242 3.16 -4.33 32.01
CA ASP A 242 2.62 -5.68 31.83
C ASP A 242 1.51 -5.69 30.77
N SER A 243 0.62 -4.73 30.79
CA SER A 243 -0.40 -4.49 29.76
C SER A 243 0.24 -4.24 28.41
N LEU A 244 1.27 -3.37 28.34
CA LEU A 244 2.01 -3.09 27.10
C LEU A 244 2.59 -4.38 26.50
N ARG A 245 3.19 -5.24 27.33
CA ARG A 245 3.78 -6.52 26.88
C ARG A 245 2.72 -7.48 26.36
N ALA A 246 1.60 -7.62 27.06
CA ALA A 246 0.52 -8.53 26.70
C ALA A 246 -0.15 -8.11 25.38
N GLU A 247 -0.51 -6.83 25.26
CA GLU A 247 -1.19 -6.29 24.09
C GLU A 247 -0.28 -6.23 22.87
N SER A 248 1.01 -5.88 23.03
CA SER A 248 1.98 -5.94 21.94
C SER A 248 2.12 -7.37 21.38
N LYS A 249 2.14 -8.38 22.25
CA LYS A 249 2.21 -9.79 21.82
C LYS A 249 0.95 -10.18 21.03
N LEU A 250 -0.22 -9.81 21.53
CA LEU A 250 -1.50 -10.10 20.85
C LEU A 250 -1.56 -9.45 19.46
N LEU A 251 -1.17 -8.18 19.38
CA LEU A 251 -1.12 -7.45 18.11
C LEU A 251 -0.14 -8.12 17.12
N LEU A 252 1.05 -8.49 17.57
CA LEU A 252 2.05 -9.17 16.73
C LEU A 252 1.54 -10.52 16.20
N VAL A 253 0.80 -11.28 17.00
CA VAL A 253 0.19 -12.55 16.55
C VAL A 253 -0.84 -12.29 15.46
N LYS A 254 -1.76 -11.32 15.65
CA LYS A 254 -2.76 -10.95 14.63
C LYS A 254 -2.11 -10.50 13.31
N LEU A 255 -1.07 -9.68 13.40
CA LEU A 255 -0.32 -9.23 12.22
C LEU A 255 0.36 -10.41 11.51
N ALA A 256 0.97 -11.32 12.26
CA ALA A 256 1.63 -12.49 11.69
C ALA A 256 0.65 -13.44 11.00
N GLU A 257 -0.53 -13.68 11.59
CA GLU A 257 -1.59 -14.50 10.99
C GLU A 257 -2.12 -13.86 9.70
N ALA A 258 -2.39 -12.55 9.71
CA ALA A 258 -2.80 -11.83 8.51
C ALA A 258 -1.73 -11.87 7.41
N ASN A 259 -0.45 -11.68 7.73
CA ASN A 259 0.65 -11.77 6.77
C ASN A 259 0.74 -13.18 6.16
N ALA A 260 0.54 -14.24 6.96
CA ALA A 260 0.58 -15.61 6.47
C ALA A 260 -0.59 -15.93 5.51
N LYS A 261 -1.77 -15.36 5.74
CA LYS A 261 -2.91 -15.47 4.81
C LYS A 261 -2.64 -14.68 3.54
N ARG A 262 -2.22 -13.41 3.65
CA ARG A 262 -1.86 -12.57 2.51
C ARG A 262 -0.79 -13.17 1.62
N SER A 263 0.23 -13.82 2.19
CA SER A 263 1.29 -14.43 1.37
C SER A 263 0.74 -15.48 0.41
N ARG A 264 -0.23 -16.29 0.83
CA ARG A 264 -0.89 -17.27 -0.05
C ARG A 264 -1.77 -16.59 -1.10
N GLN A 265 -2.48 -15.54 -0.73
CA GLN A 265 -3.32 -14.77 -1.64
C GLN A 265 -2.47 -14.10 -2.73
N ILE A 266 -1.38 -13.44 -2.35
CA ILE A 266 -0.48 -12.77 -3.29
C ILE A 266 0.23 -13.77 -4.22
N GLU A 267 0.65 -14.93 -3.71
CA GLU A 267 1.27 -15.99 -4.51
C GLU A 267 0.32 -16.49 -5.58
N ARG A 268 -0.96 -16.67 -5.25
CA ARG A 268 -1.98 -17.10 -6.22
C ARG A 268 -2.22 -16.03 -7.30
N VAL A 269 -2.26 -14.74 -6.93
CA VAL A 269 -2.35 -13.65 -7.92
C VAL A 269 -1.10 -13.59 -8.78
N CYS A 270 0.09 -13.80 -8.21
CA CYS A 270 1.34 -13.85 -8.97
C CYS A 270 1.42 -15.04 -9.94
N GLU A 271 0.82 -16.18 -9.61
CA GLU A 271 0.66 -17.31 -10.54
C GLU A 271 -0.22 -16.91 -11.72
N TYR A 272 -1.38 -16.29 -11.46
CA TYR A 272 -2.28 -15.80 -12.51
C TYR A 272 -1.57 -14.78 -13.44
N ILE A 273 -0.78 -13.86 -12.87
CA ILE A 273 0.00 -12.90 -13.65
C ILE A 273 0.99 -13.61 -14.58
N LYS A 274 1.71 -14.64 -14.10
CA LYS A 274 2.66 -15.42 -14.90
C LYS A 274 1.96 -16.21 -16.03
N GLU A 275 0.79 -16.75 -15.75
CA GLU A 275 -0.02 -17.47 -16.77
C GLU A 275 -0.44 -16.54 -17.91
N HIS A 276 -0.52 -15.22 -17.65
CA HIS A 276 -0.99 -14.20 -18.59
C HIS A 276 0.06 -13.12 -18.92
N GLU A 277 1.36 -13.40 -18.71
CA GLU A 277 2.45 -12.42 -18.83
C GLU A 277 2.61 -11.77 -20.22
N HIS A 278 1.96 -12.33 -21.24
CA HIS A 278 1.97 -11.80 -22.59
C HIS A 278 0.95 -10.68 -22.85
N TYR A 279 0.06 -10.39 -21.88
CA TYR A 279 -0.86 -9.27 -21.90
C TYR A 279 -0.33 -8.08 -21.11
N SER A 280 -0.69 -6.87 -21.53
CA SER A 280 -0.52 -5.67 -20.71
C SER A 280 -1.38 -5.78 -19.46
N MET A 281 -0.81 -5.47 -18.27
CA MET A 281 -1.52 -5.63 -17.01
C MET A 281 -1.40 -4.42 -16.11
N ILE A 282 -2.50 -4.12 -15.41
CA ILE A 282 -2.57 -3.23 -14.26
C ILE A 282 -3.06 -4.05 -13.07
N VAL A 283 -2.34 -3.98 -11.96
CA VAL A 283 -2.71 -4.67 -10.71
C VAL A 283 -2.80 -3.62 -9.62
N CYS A 284 -3.97 -3.44 -9.03
CA CYS A 284 -4.16 -2.44 -8.01
C CYS A 284 -5.10 -2.94 -6.90
N GLY A 285 -5.28 -2.13 -5.87
CA GLY A 285 -6.25 -2.37 -4.82
C GLY A 285 -5.70 -2.14 -3.42
N ASP A 286 -6.48 -2.55 -2.42
CA ASP A 286 -6.10 -2.58 -1.03
C ASP A 286 -5.36 -3.90 -0.74
N PHE A 287 -4.04 -3.78 -0.61
CA PHE A 287 -3.17 -4.91 -0.29
C PHE A 287 -3.13 -5.21 1.21
N ASN A 288 -3.68 -4.31 2.04
CA ASN A 288 -3.62 -4.40 3.49
C ASN A 288 -2.20 -4.62 4.05
N ASP A 289 -1.18 -4.26 3.27
CA ASP A 289 0.23 -4.50 3.59
C ASP A 289 1.10 -3.30 3.24
N ASN A 290 2.13 -3.07 4.04
CA ASN A 290 3.02 -1.93 3.90
C ASN A 290 4.09 -2.16 2.81
N PRO A 291 4.79 -1.09 2.33
CA PRO A 291 5.77 -1.21 1.25
C PRO A 291 6.93 -2.16 1.52
N ILE A 292 7.28 -2.39 2.80
CA ILE A 292 8.34 -3.31 3.22
C ILE A 292 7.68 -4.59 3.73
N SER A 293 7.04 -5.32 2.83
CA SER A 293 6.36 -6.57 3.12
C SER A 293 6.62 -7.63 2.05
N TYR A 294 6.42 -8.88 2.42
CA TYR A 294 6.53 -10.01 1.50
C TYR A 294 5.60 -9.87 0.30
N SER A 295 4.38 -9.41 0.53
CA SER A 295 3.37 -9.23 -0.52
C SER A 295 3.85 -8.25 -1.60
N ILE A 296 4.34 -7.08 -1.18
CA ILE A 296 4.79 -6.03 -2.10
C ILE A 296 6.12 -6.43 -2.77
N HIS A 297 7.02 -7.07 -2.02
CA HIS A 297 8.25 -7.59 -2.59
C HIS A 297 7.98 -8.62 -3.69
N THR A 298 7.11 -9.60 -3.42
CA THR A 298 6.77 -10.68 -4.37
C THR A 298 6.12 -10.13 -5.64
N MET A 299 5.17 -9.20 -5.52
CA MET A 299 4.55 -8.54 -6.67
C MET A 299 5.57 -7.73 -7.48
N SER A 300 6.49 -7.03 -6.81
CA SER A 300 7.55 -6.21 -7.43
C SER A 300 8.60 -7.03 -8.20
N GLN A 301 8.64 -8.37 -8.03
CA GLN A 301 9.49 -9.24 -8.85
C GLN A 301 8.91 -9.46 -10.24
N LEU A 302 7.62 -9.25 -10.44
CA LEU A 302 6.90 -9.48 -11.69
C LEU A 302 6.50 -8.18 -12.39
N LEU A 303 6.13 -7.16 -11.61
CA LEU A 303 5.54 -5.92 -12.09
C LEU A 303 6.27 -4.69 -11.52
N THR A 304 6.13 -3.58 -12.18
CA THR A 304 6.64 -2.28 -11.72
C THR A 304 5.68 -1.66 -10.71
N ASP A 305 6.13 -1.42 -9.47
CA ASP A 305 5.39 -0.60 -8.50
C ASP A 305 5.37 0.85 -8.99
N SER A 306 4.19 1.32 -9.38
CA SER A 306 4.01 2.65 -9.98
C SER A 306 4.29 3.78 -8.99
N TYR A 307 4.01 3.58 -7.69
CA TYR A 307 4.33 4.59 -6.67
C TYR A 307 5.83 4.68 -6.41
N VAL A 308 6.53 3.54 -6.34
CA VAL A 308 7.99 3.53 -6.20
C VAL A 308 8.68 4.10 -7.43
N ALA A 309 8.11 3.89 -8.62
CA ALA A 309 8.67 4.37 -9.88
C ALA A 309 8.46 5.87 -10.12
N THR A 310 7.36 6.47 -9.65
CA THR A 310 6.99 7.84 -10.03
C THR A 310 6.41 8.71 -8.91
N GLY A 311 6.16 8.11 -7.74
CA GLY A 311 5.56 8.80 -6.60
C GLY A 311 6.54 9.66 -5.80
N ARG A 312 6.02 10.38 -4.81
CA ARG A 312 6.80 11.24 -3.94
C ARG A 312 6.34 11.15 -2.49
N GLY A 313 7.31 10.90 -1.60
CA GLY A 313 7.09 10.84 -0.16
C GLY A 313 6.57 9.48 0.30
N VAL A 314 6.07 9.40 1.52
CA VAL A 314 5.61 8.15 2.13
C VAL A 314 4.33 7.63 1.49
N GLY A 315 3.43 8.52 1.06
CA GLY A 315 2.18 8.17 0.39
C GLY A 315 1.22 7.39 1.31
N LEU A 316 0.90 7.95 2.45
CA LEU A 316 -0.01 7.31 3.39
C LEU A 316 -1.39 7.18 2.76
N SER A 317 -1.88 5.97 2.59
CA SER A 317 -3.19 5.70 1.99
C SER A 317 -4.27 5.37 3.01
N TYR A 318 -3.92 4.88 4.20
CA TYR A 318 -4.87 4.61 5.27
C TYR A 318 -5.10 5.87 6.14
N ASN A 319 -6.33 6.38 6.13
CA ASN A 319 -6.72 7.66 6.75
C ASN A 319 -7.26 7.48 8.18
N GLN A 320 -6.55 6.77 9.03
CA GLN A 320 -6.94 6.64 10.45
C GLN A 320 -5.86 7.22 11.36
N LYS A 321 -6.25 8.18 12.21
CA LYS A 321 -5.33 8.84 13.15
C LYS A 321 -4.54 7.83 13.98
N GLY A 322 -3.21 7.94 13.90
CA GLY A 322 -2.27 7.06 14.59
C GLY A 322 -1.82 5.84 13.76
N PHE A 323 -2.38 5.65 12.57
CA PHE A 323 -1.94 4.64 11.61
C PHE A 323 -1.32 5.33 10.40
N PHE A 324 -0.06 5.07 10.14
CA PHE A 324 0.74 5.78 9.12
C PHE A 324 1.25 4.77 8.08
N PHE A 325 0.30 4.19 7.30
CA PHE A 325 0.61 3.12 6.37
C PHE A 325 0.16 3.47 4.95
N ARG A 326 1.00 3.11 3.96
CA ARG A 326 0.58 2.94 2.58
C ARG A 326 0.24 1.47 2.40
N ILE A 327 -1.03 1.15 2.21
CA ILE A 327 -1.55 -0.21 2.06
C ILE A 327 -2.30 -0.40 0.73
N ASP A 328 -2.55 0.70 0.03
CA ASP A 328 -3.06 0.69 -1.33
C ASP A 328 -1.90 0.81 -2.31
N HIS A 329 -1.87 -0.07 -3.29
CA HIS A 329 -0.78 -0.17 -4.26
C HIS A 329 -1.30 -0.27 -5.69
N LEU A 330 -0.47 0.15 -6.65
CA LEU A 330 -0.72 0.01 -8.08
C LEU A 330 0.57 -0.41 -8.77
N PHE A 331 0.47 -1.50 -9.50
CA PHE A 331 1.55 -2.09 -10.29
C PHE A 331 1.15 -2.15 -11.75
N CYS A 332 2.12 -2.16 -12.63
CA CYS A 332 1.90 -2.35 -14.06
C CYS A 332 2.98 -3.27 -14.69
N SER A 333 2.62 -3.93 -15.78
CA SER A 333 3.55 -4.74 -16.58
C SER A 333 4.65 -3.88 -17.21
N SER A 334 5.74 -4.50 -17.62
CA SER A 334 6.94 -3.80 -18.09
C SER A 334 6.75 -3.02 -19.40
N ASP A 335 5.70 -3.29 -20.14
CA ASP A 335 5.27 -2.58 -21.35
C ASP A 335 4.33 -1.40 -21.07
N ILE A 336 4.08 -1.09 -19.78
CA ILE A 336 3.31 0.07 -19.34
C ILE A 336 4.23 1.00 -18.54
N GLN A 337 4.32 2.26 -18.97
CA GLN A 337 5.08 3.27 -18.26
C GLN A 337 4.18 4.09 -17.33
N PRO A 338 4.43 4.09 -16.00
CA PRO A 338 3.68 4.89 -15.05
C PRO A 338 4.18 6.34 -14.99
N PHE A 339 3.27 7.28 -14.69
CA PHE A 339 3.53 8.71 -14.49
C PHE A 339 2.77 9.22 -13.27
N ASN A 340 3.43 10.06 -12.47
CA ASN A 340 2.85 10.87 -11.40
C ASN A 340 1.93 10.10 -10.45
N CYS A 341 2.29 8.86 -10.09
CA CYS A 341 1.53 8.08 -9.15
C CYS A 341 1.49 8.78 -7.78
N LYS A 342 0.29 9.02 -7.26
CA LYS A 342 0.08 9.78 -6.01
C LYS A 342 -1.05 9.21 -5.18
N ILE A 343 -0.97 9.43 -3.88
CA ILE A 343 -2.10 9.32 -2.96
C ILE A 343 -2.72 10.72 -2.84
N ASP A 344 -4.03 10.83 -3.02
CA ASP A 344 -4.73 12.11 -2.90
C ASP A 344 -5.35 12.27 -1.51
N ASP A 345 -4.57 12.82 -0.60
CA ASP A 345 -4.91 13.02 0.82
C ASP A 345 -5.95 14.14 1.07
N LYS A 346 -6.43 14.78 0.00
CA LYS A 346 -7.52 15.76 0.07
C LYS A 346 -8.90 15.11 0.04
N MET A 347 -8.97 13.86 -0.45
CA MET A 347 -10.21 13.09 -0.54
C MET A 347 -10.35 12.20 0.69
N ASP A 348 -11.09 12.61 1.70
CA ASP A 348 -11.20 11.97 3.01
C ASP A 348 -12.58 11.36 3.32
N ALA A 349 -13.39 11.07 2.30
CA ALA A 349 -14.70 10.45 2.45
C ALA A 349 -14.66 8.99 2.94
N SER A 350 -13.53 8.32 2.76
CA SER A 350 -13.28 6.95 3.24
C SER A 350 -12.22 6.95 4.33
N ASP A 351 -12.02 5.80 5.00
CA ASP A 351 -10.86 5.56 5.84
C ASP A 351 -9.58 5.21 5.01
N HIS A 352 -9.69 5.26 3.69
CA HIS A 352 -8.59 5.27 2.75
C HIS A 352 -8.58 6.55 1.91
N TYR A 353 -7.42 6.90 1.38
CA TYR A 353 -7.25 7.92 0.35
C TYR A 353 -7.11 7.25 -1.03
N PRO A 354 -7.69 7.83 -2.10
CA PRO A 354 -7.54 7.27 -3.43
C PRO A 354 -6.10 7.33 -3.94
N LEU A 355 -5.69 6.28 -4.63
CA LEU A 355 -4.43 6.20 -5.35
C LEU A 355 -4.69 6.49 -6.82
N ILE A 356 -3.97 7.46 -7.38
CA ILE A 356 -4.10 7.92 -8.77
C ILE A 356 -2.79 7.68 -9.51
N CYS A 357 -2.86 7.15 -10.72
CA CYS A 357 -1.70 7.00 -11.59
C CYS A 357 -2.10 7.21 -13.06
N TRP A 358 -1.21 7.78 -13.85
CA TRP A 358 -1.33 7.82 -15.31
C TRP A 358 -0.42 6.76 -15.90
N LEU A 359 -0.93 5.96 -16.82
CA LEU A 359 -0.28 4.80 -17.38
C LEU A 359 -0.24 4.92 -18.91
N LYS A 360 0.93 4.88 -19.51
CA LYS A 360 1.09 4.84 -20.96
C LYS A 360 1.48 3.45 -21.38
N ILE A 361 0.65 2.81 -22.20
CA ILE A 361 0.97 1.50 -22.79
C ILE A 361 1.92 1.74 -23.95
N ASP A 362 3.11 1.15 -23.87
CA ASP A 362 4.08 1.15 -24.96
C ASP A 362 3.69 0.04 -25.93
N ARG A 363 3.14 0.42 -27.08
CA ARG A 363 2.74 -0.55 -28.09
C ARG A 363 3.99 -1.24 -28.64
N LYS A 364 4.02 -2.55 -28.56
CA LYS A 364 4.98 -3.32 -29.35
C LYS A 364 4.59 -3.14 -30.83
N GLN A 365 5.47 -2.45 -31.58
CA GLN A 365 5.37 -2.34 -33.03
C GLN A 365 5.52 -3.71 -33.69
#